data_1d183d6566eecb99adfe143836f74998
#
_entry.id   1d183d6566eecb99adfe143836f74998
#
_cell.length_a   1.000
_cell.length_b   1.000
_cell.length_c   1.000
_cell.angle_alpha   90.00
_cell.angle_beta   90.00
_cell.angle_gamma   90.00
#
_symmetry.space_group_name_H-M   'P 1'
#
loop_
_entity.id
_entity.type
_entity.pdbx_description
1 polymer ?
#
loop_
_entity_poly.entity_id
_entity_poly.type
_entity_poly.pdbx_seq_one_letter_code
_entity_poly.pdbx_strand_id
1 'polypeptide(L)'
;MTPVVPVFHPRREARRAVKQGYPRRTGSVLLCRTLQGVERVLQQRLVDAVVLDVRTCAAEGIGLPARFPRIPIYALSAVRPDDGALLASCQRAGFAGVLVEGVDNAVAGEWIAARTAQVARRAALADAPRLLRLTDRLQLAAWEEVLRRAGEPTQTGHVAQALRVTREHLSREFGAGGAPNLKRVIDLARAAFAADLLGNPGYTVRAVVRILGYASPSHLAGAARRVAGATPHELRELGPRGVLQRFLRGRTRSRV
;
A
#
# COMPACT_ATOMS: atom_id res chain seq x y z
N MET A 1 -7.05 8.59 -3.23
CA MET A 1 -5.89 8.72 -4.19
C MET A 1 -5.54 7.33 -4.68
N THR A 2 -5.64 7.11 -5.97
CA THR A 2 -5.34 5.79 -6.58
C THR A 2 -3.84 5.49 -6.40
N PRO A 3 -3.46 4.29 -5.95
CA PRO A 3 -2.06 3.91 -5.82
C PRO A 3 -1.37 3.91 -7.18
N VAL A 4 -0.06 4.14 -7.17
CA VAL A 4 0.71 4.32 -8.40
C VAL A 4 1.87 3.31 -8.49
N VAL A 5 2.22 2.98 -9.74
CA VAL A 5 3.40 2.15 -10.06
C VAL A 5 4.35 3.01 -10.92
N PRO A 6 5.41 3.59 -10.33
CA PRO A 6 6.45 4.24 -11.10
C PRO A 6 7.25 3.21 -11.88
N VAL A 7 7.46 3.49 -13.18
CA VAL A 7 8.23 2.66 -14.11
C VAL A 7 9.37 3.50 -14.67
N PHE A 8 10.60 3.10 -14.38
CA PHE A 8 11.82 3.64 -14.97
C PHE A 8 12.45 2.60 -15.90
N HIS A 9 12.51 2.93 -17.19
CA HIS A 9 13.14 2.12 -18.21
C HIS A 9 13.56 3.03 -19.37
N PRO A 10 14.75 2.87 -20.00
CA PRO A 10 15.19 3.73 -21.11
C PRO A 10 14.29 3.54 -22.34
N ARG A 11 13.90 2.31 -22.65
CA ARG A 11 13.08 2.01 -23.81
C ARG A 11 11.62 2.37 -23.61
N ARG A 12 11.07 3.12 -24.55
CA ARG A 12 9.66 3.56 -24.52
C ARG A 12 8.68 2.40 -24.60
N GLU A 13 9.02 1.38 -25.37
CA GLU A 13 8.18 0.19 -25.59
C GLU A 13 7.96 -0.61 -24.29
N ALA A 14 9.03 -0.90 -23.56
CA ALA A 14 8.97 -1.59 -22.27
C ALA A 14 8.08 -0.82 -21.27
N ARG A 15 8.26 0.52 -21.17
CA ARG A 15 7.39 1.35 -20.33
C ARG A 15 5.93 1.30 -20.74
N ARG A 16 5.66 1.30 -22.06
CA ARG A 16 4.30 1.23 -22.59
C ARG A 16 3.65 -0.12 -22.34
N ALA A 17 4.40 -1.21 -22.50
CA ALA A 17 3.91 -2.56 -22.26
C ALA A 17 3.41 -2.72 -20.83
N VAL A 18 4.19 -2.32 -19.83
CA VAL A 18 3.76 -2.32 -18.42
C VAL A 18 2.49 -1.49 -18.24
N LYS A 19 2.44 -0.27 -18.83
CA LYS A 19 1.29 0.63 -18.69
C LYS A 19 0.01 0.07 -19.35
N GLN A 20 0.13 -0.57 -20.49
CA GLN A 20 -1.01 -1.14 -21.22
C GLN A 20 -1.56 -2.40 -20.54
N GLY A 21 -0.67 -3.27 -20.05
CA GLY A 21 -1.04 -4.49 -19.36
C GLY A 21 -1.47 -4.28 -17.88
N TYR A 22 -1.23 -3.10 -17.29
CA TYR A 22 -1.63 -2.86 -15.90
C TYR A 22 -3.12 -2.49 -15.79
N PRO A 23 -3.95 -3.26 -15.04
CA PRO A 23 -5.39 -3.03 -14.97
C PRO A 23 -5.73 -1.67 -14.34
N ARG A 24 -6.45 -0.81 -15.04
CA ARG A 24 -6.83 0.55 -14.59
C ARG A 24 -7.58 0.59 -13.26
N ARG A 25 -8.33 -0.46 -12.95
CA ARG A 25 -9.07 -0.60 -11.67
C ARG A 25 -8.16 -0.80 -10.46
N THR A 26 -6.94 -1.32 -10.67
CA THR A 26 -5.98 -1.62 -9.60
C THR A 26 -5.19 -0.37 -9.21
N GLY A 27 -4.82 0.45 -10.20
CA GLY A 27 -4.00 1.63 -9.96
C GLY A 27 -3.61 2.34 -11.25
N SER A 28 -2.61 3.19 -11.19
CA SER A 28 -2.09 3.90 -12.37
C SER A 28 -0.57 3.74 -12.50
N VAL A 29 -0.10 3.62 -13.73
CA VAL A 29 1.33 3.53 -14.05
C VAL A 29 1.87 4.93 -14.36
N LEU A 30 2.93 5.34 -13.65
CA LEU A 30 3.65 6.59 -13.87
C LEU A 30 4.98 6.30 -14.58
N LEU A 31 5.15 6.88 -15.78
CA LEU A 31 6.38 6.71 -16.54
C LEU A 31 7.42 7.73 -16.07
N CYS A 32 8.47 7.26 -15.41
CA CYS A 32 9.59 8.06 -14.93
C CYS A 32 10.72 8.05 -15.97
N ARG A 33 11.37 9.21 -16.16
CA ARG A 33 12.52 9.34 -17.07
C ARG A 33 13.87 9.13 -16.38
N THR A 34 13.88 9.23 -15.05
CA THR A 34 15.07 9.11 -14.21
C THR A 34 14.75 8.33 -12.93
N LEU A 35 15.77 7.76 -12.30
CA LEU A 35 15.64 7.13 -10.98
C LEU A 35 15.22 8.15 -9.91
N GLN A 36 15.72 9.37 -9.95
CA GLN A 36 15.28 10.48 -9.09
C GLN A 36 13.78 10.76 -9.23
N GLY A 37 13.23 10.60 -10.46
CA GLY A 37 11.79 10.68 -10.69
C GLY A 37 11.02 9.60 -9.93
N VAL A 38 11.52 8.36 -9.89
CA VAL A 38 10.95 7.27 -9.10
C VAL A 38 11.01 7.60 -7.61
N GLU A 39 12.16 8.06 -7.10
CA GLU A 39 12.31 8.42 -5.69
C GLU A 39 11.38 9.56 -5.28
N ARG A 40 11.21 10.57 -6.14
CA ARG A 40 10.23 11.65 -5.91
C ARG A 40 8.81 11.11 -5.79
N VAL A 41 8.42 10.17 -6.66
CA VAL A 41 7.10 9.52 -6.60
C VAL A 41 6.96 8.74 -5.29
N LEU A 42 7.96 7.96 -4.88
CA LEU A 42 7.98 7.24 -3.60
C LEU A 42 7.74 8.19 -2.41
N GLN A 43 8.36 9.38 -2.42
CA GLN A 43 8.20 10.35 -1.31
C GLN A 43 6.89 11.13 -1.31
N GLN A 44 6.13 11.12 -2.41
CA GLN A 44 4.95 12.00 -2.57
C GLN A 44 3.64 11.27 -2.79
N ARG A 45 3.68 10.00 -3.22
CA ARG A 45 2.50 9.24 -3.63
C ARG A 45 2.44 7.89 -2.91
N LEU A 46 1.24 7.34 -2.80
CA LEU A 46 1.07 5.96 -2.36
C LEU A 46 1.53 5.03 -3.51
N VAL A 47 2.70 4.43 -3.33
CA VAL A 47 3.30 3.52 -4.31
C VAL A 47 2.93 2.08 -3.97
N ASP A 48 2.51 1.34 -4.98
CA ASP A 48 2.07 -0.06 -4.85
C ASP A 48 3.09 -1.07 -5.35
N ALA A 49 3.90 -0.69 -6.32
CA ALA A 49 5.04 -1.43 -6.82
C ALA A 49 5.98 -0.45 -7.54
N VAL A 50 7.22 -0.86 -7.78
CA VAL A 50 8.19 -0.11 -8.60
C VAL A 50 8.72 -1.03 -9.68
N VAL A 51 8.94 -0.50 -10.89
CA VAL A 51 9.58 -1.23 -11.99
C VAL A 51 10.81 -0.46 -12.44
N LEU A 52 11.96 -1.13 -12.48
CA LEU A 52 13.25 -0.53 -12.81
C LEU A 52 13.97 -1.33 -13.89
N ASP A 53 14.59 -0.62 -14.83
CA ASP A 53 15.67 -1.25 -15.62
C ASP A 53 16.97 -1.22 -14.80
N VAL A 54 17.38 -2.39 -14.29
CA VAL A 54 18.55 -2.52 -13.42
C VAL A 54 19.88 -2.27 -14.12
N ARG A 55 19.92 -2.35 -15.45
CA ARG A 55 21.12 -2.03 -16.22
C ARG A 55 21.39 -0.53 -16.26
N THR A 56 20.33 0.29 -16.26
CA THR A 56 20.46 1.75 -16.38
C THR A 56 20.53 2.45 -15.03
N CYS A 57 19.99 1.86 -13.95
CA CYS A 57 19.92 2.54 -12.64
C CYS A 57 21.10 2.20 -11.71
N ALA A 58 22.10 1.43 -12.17
CA ALA A 58 23.33 1.15 -11.42
C ALA A 58 23.11 0.74 -9.94
N ALA A 59 24.11 1.00 -9.08
CA ALA A 59 24.07 0.63 -7.66
C ALA A 59 22.91 1.29 -6.88
N GLU A 60 22.51 2.51 -7.23
CA GLU A 60 21.45 3.26 -6.55
C GLU A 60 20.10 2.58 -6.70
N GLY A 61 19.76 2.09 -7.90
CA GLY A 61 18.52 1.37 -8.14
C GLY A 61 18.51 -0.02 -7.48
N ILE A 62 19.67 -0.67 -7.43
CA ILE A 62 19.83 -1.96 -6.75
C ILE A 62 19.62 -1.81 -5.23
N GLY A 63 19.94 -0.67 -4.64
CA GLY A 63 19.73 -0.38 -3.22
C GLY A 63 18.29 -0.03 -2.81
N LEU A 64 17.38 0.17 -3.77
CA LEU A 64 16.00 0.56 -3.46
C LEU A 64 15.22 -0.47 -2.64
N PRO A 65 15.28 -1.79 -2.88
CA PRO A 65 14.54 -2.77 -2.08
C PRO A 65 14.90 -2.73 -0.59
N ALA A 66 16.16 -2.49 -0.24
CA ALA A 66 16.58 -2.38 1.17
C ALA A 66 15.95 -1.14 1.86
N ARG A 67 15.72 -0.05 1.11
CA ARG A 67 15.07 1.16 1.63
C ARG A 67 13.55 1.02 1.70
N PHE A 68 12.96 0.19 0.85
CA PHE A 68 11.51 0.02 0.73
C PHE A 68 11.09 -1.46 0.70
N PRO A 69 11.40 -2.25 1.74
CA PRO A 69 11.19 -3.71 1.75
C PRO A 69 9.71 -4.13 1.71
N ARG A 70 8.78 -3.22 2.01
CA ARG A 70 7.33 -3.48 1.94
C ARG A 70 6.69 -3.03 0.63
N ILE A 71 7.49 -2.49 -0.30
CA ILE A 71 7.05 -2.15 -1.65
C ILE A 71 7.74 -3.11 -2.60
N PRO A 72 7.00 -3.98 -3.33
CA PRO A 72 7.61 -4.88 -4.29
C PRO A 72 8.30 -4.08 -5.41
N ILE A 73 9.58 -4.34 -5.62
CA ILE A 73 10.38 -3.72 -6.67
C ILE A 73 10.76 -4.79 -7.66
N TYR A 74 10.44 -4.56 -8.92
CA TYR A 74 10.66 -5.47 -10.03
C TYR A 74 11.73 -4.94 -10.95
N ALA A 75 12.65 -5.82 -11.37
CA ALA A 75 13.53 -5.56 -12.47
C ALA A 75 12.81 -5.87 -13.79
N LEU A 76 12.89 -4.98 -14.77
CA LEU A 76 12.49 -5.23 -16.15
C LEU A 76 13.66 -4.83 -17.04
N SER A 77 14.39 -5.79 -17.57
CA SER A 77 15.61 -5.53 -18.34
C SER A 77 15.80 -6.59 -19.43
N ALA A 78 16.54 -6.21 -20.46
CA ALA A 78 17.03 -7.20 -21.42
C ALA A 78 18.05 -8.11 -20.71
N VAL A 79 17.79 -9.41 -20.72
CA VAL A 79 18.68 -10.43 -20.10
C VAL A 79 19.56 -11.05 -21.16
N ARG A 80 20.87 -11.15 -20.87
CA ARG A 80 21.88 -11.78 -21.71
C ARG A 80 22.43 -13.04 -21.04
N PRO A 81 23.05 -13.97 -21.79
CA PRO A 81 23.61 -15.19 -21.20
C PRO A 81 24.65 -14.95 -20.11
N ASP A 82 25.35 -13.81 -20.14
CA ASP A 82 26.39 -13.42 -19.18
C ASP A 82 25.89 -12.62 -17.98
N ASP A 83 24.57 -12.41 -17.83
CA ASP A 83 23.96 -11.61 -16.76
C ASP A 83 23.79 -12.34 -15.42
N GLY A 84 24.39 -13.52 -15.25
CA GLY A 84 24.24 -14.29 -14.00
C GLY A 84 24.59 -13.49 -12.74
N ALA A 85 25.65 -12.67 -12.78
CA ALA A 85 26.05 -11.82 -11.66
C ALA A 85 25.03 -10.72 -11.37
N LEU A 86 24.42 -10.10 -12.40
CA LEU A 86 23.38 -9.10 -12.28
C LEU A 86 22.12 -9.69 -11.66
N LEU A 87 21.67 -10.83 -12.14
CA LEU A 87 20.50 -11.56 -11.61
C LEU A 87 20.70 -11.95 -10.14
N ALA A 88 21.87 -12.48 -9.81
CA ALA A 88 22.22 -12.79 -8.42
C ALA A 88 22.26 -11.53 -7.54
N SER A 89 22.69 -10.39 -8.07
CA SER A 89 22.64 -9.11 -7.34
C SER A 89 21.22 -8.65 -7.09
N CYS A 90 20.31 -8.75 -8.06
CA CYS A 90 18.89 -8.43 -7.88
C CYS A 90 18.25 -9.32 -6.79
N GLN A 91 18.55 -10.60 -6.82
CA GLN A 91 18.04 -11.54 -5.80
C GLN A 91 18.53 -11.20 -4.39
N ARG A 92 19.84 -10.97 -4.23
CA ARG A 92 20.43 -10.57 -2.93
C ARG A 92 19.92 -9.23 -2.44
N ALA A 93 19.64 -8.28 -3.35
CA ALA A 93 19.10 -6.99 -3.00
C ALA A 93 17.61 -7.01 -2.60
N GLY A 94 16.89 -8.12 -2.82
CA GLY A 94 15.51 -8.29 -2.44
C GLY A 94 14.51 -7.77 -3.48
N PHE A 95 14.86 -7.79 -4.77
CA PHE A 95 13.87 -7.56 -5.83
C PHE A 95 12.78 -8.63 -5.76
N ALA A 96 11.52 -8.20 -5.92
CA ALA A 96 10.35 -9.08 -5.87
C ALA A 96 10.23 -10.01 -7.10
N GLY A 97 10.97 -9.70 -8.16
CA GLY A 97 11.08 -10.52 -9.35
C GLY A 97 11.84 -9.82 -10.46
N VAL A 98 12.27 -10.61 -11.43
CA VAL A 98 12.93 -10.16 -12.65
C VAL A 98 12.04 -10.52 -13.85
N LEU A 99 11.72 -9.53 -14.66
CA LEU A 99 10.97 -9.66 -15.90
C LEU A 99 11.94 -9.42 -17.06
N VAL A 100 11.86 -10.26 -18.08
CA VAL A 100 12.73 -10.19 -19.27
C VAL A 100 12.09 -9.30 -20.32
N GLU A 101 12.77 -8.19 -20.63
CA GLU A 101 12.31 -7.28 -21.67
C GLU A 101 12.19 -8.00 -23.03
N GLY A 102 11.08 -7.75 -23.73
CA GLY A 102 10.77 -8.40 -25.01
C GLY A 102 10.06 -9.75 -24.86
N VAL A 103 10.31 -10.50 -23.79
CA VAL A 103 9.66 -11.78 -23.50
C VAL A 103 8.42 -11.58 -22.65
N ASP A 104 8.58 -10.93 -21.48
CA ASP A 104 7.51 -10.78 -20.51
C ASP A 104 6.64 -9.52 -20.72
N ASN A 105 6.92 -8.73 -21.73
CA ASN A 105 6.25 -7.46 -21.96
C ASN A 105 4.72 -7.59 -21.99
N ALA A 106 4.19 -8.66 -22.57
CA ALA A 106 2.75 -8.88 -22.72
C ALA A 106 2.05 -9.10 -21.38
N VAL A 107 2.71 -9.73 -20.42
CA VAL A 107 2.14 -10.14 -19.12
C VAL A 107 2.61 -9.29 -17.95
N ALA A 108 3.65 -8.48 -18.12
CA ALA A 108 4.31 -7.73 -17.04
C ALA A 108 3.33 -6.89 -16.22
N GLY A 109 2.41 -6.19 -16.86
CA GLY A 109 1.45 -5.32 -16.16
C GLY A 109 0.49 -6.10 -15.27
N GLU A 110 -0.09 -7.17 -15.73
CA GLU A 110 -1.00 -8.03 -14.96
C GLU A 110 -0.26 -8.78 -13.86
N TRP A 111 0.92 -9.30 -14.17
CA TRP A 111 1.74 -10.03 -13.20
C TRP A 111 2.15 -9.15 -12.02
N ILE A 112 2.54 -7.89 -12.27
CA ILE A 112 2.84 -6.90 -11.24
C ILE A 112 1.57 -6.58 -10.44
N ALA A 113 0.43 -6.35 -11.11
CA ALA A 113 -0.83 -5.99 -10.46
C ALA A 113 -1.32 -7.04 -9.45
N ALA A 114 -1.05 -8.32 -9.71
CA ALA A 114 -1.39 -9.42 -8.82
C ALA A 114 -0.50 -9.50 -7.55
N ARG A 115 0.62 -8.75 -7.50
CA ARG A 115 1.65 -8.86 -6.46
C ARG A 115 2.08 -7.49 -5.92
N THR A 116 1.13 -6.58 -5.76
CA THR A 116 1.39 -5.23 -5.26
C THR A 116 1.43 -5.15 -3.73
N ALA A 117 1.94 -4.04 -3.19
CA ALA A 117 1.85 -3.74 -1.76
C ALA A 117 0.39 -3.70 -1.27
N GLN A 118 -0.56 -3.29 -2.10
CA GLN A 118 -2.00 -3.32 -1.78
C GLN A 118 -2.49 -4.76 -1.54
N VAL A 119 -2.05 -5.71 -2.37
CA VAL A 119 -2.39 -7.14 -2.19
C VAL A 119 -1.84 -7.63 -0.84
N ALA A 120 -0.58 -7.31 -0.52
CA ALA A 120 0.03 -7.67 0.77
C ALA A 120 -0.69 -7.04 1.97
N ARG A 121 -1.08 -5.76 1.87
CA ARG A 121 -1.85 -5.07 2.94
C ARG A 121 -3.22 -5.72 3.15
N ARG A 122 -3.93 -6.06 2.08
CA ARG A 122 -5.22 -6.78 2.17
C ARG A 122 -5.06 -8.15 2.81
N ALA A 123 -4.05 -8.91 2.42
CA ALA A 123 -3.74 -10.21 3.01
C ALA A 123 -3.40 -10.08 4.52
N ALA A 124 -2.68 -9.05 4.92
CA ALA A 124 -2.37 -8.78 6.34
C ALA A 124 -3.61 -8.44 7.18
N LEU A 125 -4.69 -7.98 6.56
CA LEU A 125 -5.96 -7.59 7.20
C LEU A 125 -7.12 -8.53 6.84
N ALA A 126 -6.85 -9.69 6.24
CA ALA A 126 -7.88 -10.63 5.77
C ALA A 126 -8.82 -11.11 6.89
N ASP A 127 -8.30 -11.30 8.10
CA ASP A 127 -9.09 -11.71 9.25
C ASP A 127 -9.89 -10.57 9.90
N ALA A 128 -9.67 -9.33 9.50
CA ALA A 128 -10.27 -8.17 10.17
C ALA A 128 -11.80 -8.20 10.17
N PRO A 129 -12.51 -8.55 9.08
CA PRO A 129 -13.96 -8.61 9.11
C PRO A 129 -14.49 -9.53 10.21
N ARG A 130 -13.96 -10.75 10.31
CA ARG A 130 -14.34 -11.72 11.34
C ARG A 130 -14.04 -11.21 12.74
N LEU A 131 -12.83 -10.69 12.96
CA LEU A 131 -12.37 -10.19 14.27
C LEU A 131 -13.12 -8.93 14.72
N LEU A 132 -13.56 -8.10 13.78
CA LEU A 132 -14.37 -6.91 14.01
C LEU A 132 -15.88 -7.21 14.10
N ARG A 133 -16.30 -8.46 13.89
CA ARG A 133 -17.69 -8.89 13.84
C ARG A 133 -18.50 -8.17 12.75
N LEU A 134 -17.90 -7.98 11.58
CA LEU A 134 -18.58 -7.49 10.40
C LEU A 134 -19.26 -8.70 9.73
N THR A 135 -20.53 -8.88 9.96
CA THR A 135 -21.31 -10.06 9.48
C THR A 135 -22.32 -9.72 8.41
N ASP A 136 -22.77 -8.46 8.38
CA ASP A 136 -23.73 -7.98 7.41
C ASP A 136 -23.07 -7.65 6.06
N ARG A 137 -23.79 -7.85 4.96
CA ARG A 137 -23.32 -7.60 3.59
C ARG A 137 -22.89 -6.15 3.39
N LEU A 138 -23.61 -5.19 3.96
CA LEU A 138 -23.28 -3.76 3.85
C LEU A 138 -22.04 -3.42 4.65
N GLN A 139 -21.84 -4.04 5.85
CA GLN A 139 -20.63 -3.88 6.65
C GLN A 139 -19.40 -4.40 5.89
N LEU A 140 -19.49 -5.58 5.25
CA LEU A 140 -18.41 -6.16 4.44
C LEU A 140 -18.08 -5.29 3.22
N ALA A 141 -19.10 -4.81 2.50
CA ALA A 141 -18.92 -3.89 1.38
C ALA A 141 -18.27 -2.57 1.83
N ALA A 142 -18.66 -2.04 2.99
CA ALA A 142 -18.05 -0.85 3.56
C ALA A 142 -16.60 -1.08 3.98
N TRP A 143 -16.26 -2.26 4.52
CA TRP A 143 -14.87 -2.62 4.82
C TRP A 143 -13.99 -2.62 3.57
N GLU A 144 -14.45 -3.23 2.48
CA GLU A 144 -13.73 -3.23 1.21
C GLU A 144 -13.50 -1.80 0.67
N GLU A 145 -14.53 -0.96 0.76
CA GLU A 145 -14.42 0.45 0.35
C GLU A 145 -13.47 1.24 1.26
N VAL A 146 -13.48 0.98 2.58
CA VAL A 146 -12.53 1.57 3.53
C VAL A 146 -11.10 1.17 3.19
N LEU A 147 -10.82 -0.11 2.91
CA LEU A 147 -9.49 -0.56 2.49
C LEU A 147 -9.05 0.08 1.17
N ARG A 148 -9.96 0.22 0.22
CA ARG A 148 -9.68 0.88 -1.06
C ARG A 148 -9.29 2.34 -0.89
N ARG A 149 -9.87 3.03 0.11
CA ARG A 149 -9.65 4.46 0.42
C ARG A 149 -8.63 4.72 1.54
N ALA A 150 -8.06 3.71 2.18
CA ALA A 150 -7.21 3.91 3.37
C ALA A 150 -5.95 4.76 3.11
N GLY A 151 -5.54 4.89 1.84
CA GLY A 151 -4.46 5.78 1.39
C GLY A 151 -4.83 7.26 1.28
N GLU A 152 -6.07 7.66 1.63
CA GLU A 152 -6.54 9.05 1.51
C GLU A 152 -7.38 9.48 2.72
N PRO A 153 -7.54 10.78 2.96
CA PRO A 153 -8.47 11.29 3.97
C PRO A 153 -9.89 10.81 3.65
N THR A 154 -10.41 9.91 4.47
CA THR A 154 -11.72 9.28 4.26
C THR A 154 -12.64 9.58 5.44
N GLN A 155 -13.88 9.96 5.14
CA GLN A 155 -14.96 10.16 6.09
C GLN A 155 -16.09 9.16 5.84
N THR A 156 -16.95 8.97 6.83
CA THR A 156 -18.12 8.07 6.74
C THR A 156 -19.02 8.41 5.55
N GLY A 157 -19.20 9.70 5.25
CA GLY A 157 -19.96 10.16 4.09
C GLY A 157 -19.39 9.71 2.74
N HIS A 158 -18.06 9.68 2.59
CA HIS A 158 -17.43 9.19 1.36
C HIS A 158 -17.69 7.69 1.11
N VAL A 159 -17.73 6.90 2.19
CA VAL A 159 -18.02 5.45 2.12
C VAL A 159 -19.51 5.25 1.78
N ALA A 160 -20.40 5.98 2.44
CA ALA A 160 -21.85 5.93 2.18
C ALA A 160 -22.18 6.29 0.73
N GLN A 161 -21.59 7.37 0.20
CA GLN A 161 -21.75 7.80 -1.18
C GLN A 161 -21.28 6.73 -2.18
N ALA A 162 -20.13 6.10 -1.92
CA ALA A 162 -19.61 5.05 -2.79
C ALA A 162 -20.51 3.81 -2.83
N LEU A 163 -21.16 3.49 -1.71
CA LEU A 163 -22.11 2.37 -1.57
C LEU A 163 -23.55 2.75 -1.97
N ARG A 164 -23.80 3.99 -2.35
CA ARG A 164 -25.12 4.51 -2.74
C ARG A 164 -26.17 4.35 -1.64
N VAL A 165 -25.77 4.57 -0.39
CA VAL A 165 -26.64 4.57 0.80
C VAL A 165 -26.52 5.90 1.55
N THR A 166 -27.47 6.20 2.45
CA THR A 166 -27.37 7.38 3.32
C THR A 166 -26.34 7.13 4.42
N ARG A 167 -25.72 8.21 4.92
CA ARG A 167 -24.76 8.13 6.02
C ARG A 167 -25.40 7.57 7.29
N GLU A 168 -26.64 7.95 7.57
CA GLU A 168 -27.44 7.53 8.74
C GLU A 168 -27.72 6.03 8.68
N HIS A 169 -28.13 5.51 7.52
CA HIS A 169 -28.37 4.09 7.30
C HIS A 169 -27.09 3.30 7.52
N LEU A 170 -25.98 3.68 6.86
CA LEU A 170 -24.69 3.01 7.01
C LEU A 170 -24.18 3.04 8.47
N SER A 171 -24.34 4.17 9.18
CA SER A 171 -23.91 4.31 10.58
C SER A 171 -24.72 3.40 11.52
N ARG A 172 -26.00 3.24 11.28
CA ARG A 172 -26.90 2.37 12.06
C ARG A 172 -26.53 0.91 11.86
N GLU A 173 -26.36 0.48 10.61
CA GLU A 173 -25.97 -0.90 10.28
C GLU A 173 -24.60 -1.27 10.87
N PHE A 174 -23.64 -0.33 10.86
CA PHE A 174 -22.33 -0.56 11.50
C PHE A 174 -22.42 -0.71 13.02
N GLY A 175 -23.37 -0.07 13.68
CA GLY A 175 -23.58 -0.20 15.13
C GLY A 175 -24.26 -1.50 15.55
N ALA A 176 -24.90 -2.19 14.62
CA ALA A 176 -25.56 -3.47 14.88
C ALA A 176 -24.55 -4.60 15.13
N GLY A 177 -24.93 -5.61 15.92
CA GLY A 177 -24.11 -6.83 16.11
C GLY A 177 -22.81 -6.65 16.90
N GLY A 178 -22.58 -5.48 17.54
CA GLY A 178 -21.39 -5.23 18.35
C GLY A 178 -20.11 -4.95 17.54
N ALA A 179 -20.23 -4.64 16.25
CA ALA A 179 -19.14 -4.12 15.44
C ALA A 179 -18.66 -2.73 15.95
N PRO A 180 -17.41 -2.31 15.70
CA PRO A 180 -17.00 -0.94 15.94
C PRO A 180 -17.75 0.00 15.01
N ASN A 181 -17.98 1.26 15.41
CA ASN A 181 -18.56 2.22 14.47
C ASN A 181 -17.63 2.45 13.26
N LEU A 182 -18.23 2.83 12.12
CA LEU A 182 -17.54 2.98 10.85
C LEU A 182 -16.33 3.94 10.94
N LYS A 183 -16.43 5.03 11.71
CA LYS A 183 -15.31 5.96 11.91
C LYS A 183 -14.09 5.25 12.51
N ARG A 184 -14.28 4.42 13.53
CA ARG A 184 -13.17 3.65 14.13
C ARG A 184 -12.57 2.64 13.16
N VAL A 185 -13.39 2.05 12.28
CA VAL A 185 -12.92 1.13 11.23
C VAL A 185 -12.10 1.87 10.18
N ILE A 186 -12.52 3.07 9.78
CA ILE A 186 -11.72 3.95 8.90
C ILE A 186 -10.38 4.31 9.57
N ASP A 187 -10.40 4.73 10.83
CA ASP A 187 -9.19 5.10 11.57
C ASP A 187 -8.24 3.89 11.70
N LEU A 188 -8.77 2.68 11.94
CA LEU A 188 -7.98 1.44 11.98
C LEU A 188 -7.30 1.17 10.64
N ALA A 189 -8.02 1.19 9.53
CA ALA A 189 -7.45 0.93 8.21
C ALA A 189 -6.35 1.95 7.86
N ARG A 190 -6.57 3.23 8.13
CA ARG A 190 -5.58 4.30 7.90
C ARG A 190 -4.34 4.14 8.78
N ALA A 191 -4.51 3.77 10.05
CA ALA A 191 -3.37 3.50 10.95
C ALA A 191 -2.59 2.25 10.51
N ALA A 192 -3.26 1.21 10.03
CA ALA A 192 -2.62 0.02 9.47
C ALA A 192 -1.79 0.36 8.20
N PHE A 193 -2.30 1.21 7.32
CA PHE A 193 -1.55 1.71 6.16
C PHE A 193 -0.36 2.58 6.58
N ALA A 194 -0.52 3.42 7.61
CA ALA A 194 0.61 4.19 8.14
C ALA A 194 1.70 3.28 8.72
N ALA A 195 1.33 2.22 9.44
CA ALA A 195 2.25 1.22 9.97
C ALA A 195 3.01 0.47 8.86
N ASP A 196 2.32 0.15 7.76
CA ASP A 196 2.95 -0.48 6.61
C ASP A 196 3.99 0.44 5.94
N LEU A 197 3.62 1.69 5.69
CA LEU A 197 4.55 2.66 5.11
C LEU A 197 5.75 2.94 6.03
N LEU A 198 5.51 3.18 7.32
CA LEU A 198 6.56 3.43 8.30
C LEU A 198 7.53 2.25 8.46
N GLY A 199 7.11 1.04 8.15
CA GLY A 199 7.97 -0.15 8.11
C GLY A 199 9.03 -0.12 7.01
N ASN A 200 9.00 0.86 6.10
CA ASN A 200 10.05 1.06 5.10
C ASN A 200 11.05 2.10 5.60
N PRO A 201 12.36 1.76 5.78
CA PRO A 201 13.38 2.71 6.24
C PRO A 201 13.48 3.99 5.40
N GLY A 202 13.14 3.91 4.11
CA GLY A 202 13.13 5.05 3.18
C GLY A 202 12.03 6.09 3.45
N TYR A 203 11.08 5.82 4.36
CA TYR A 203 10.04 6.78 4.70
C TYR A 203 10.28 7.44 6.07
N THR A 204 10.18 8.75 6.09
CA THR A 204 10.05 9.54 7.33
C THR A 204 8.58 9.67 7.73
N VAL A 205 8.31 9.99 9.00
CA VAL A 205 6.94 10.32 9.47
C VAL A 205 6.32 11.45 8.63
N ARG A 206 7.10 12.46 8.25
CA ARG A 206 6.62 13.56 7.40
C ARG A 206 6.22 13.10 6.00
N ALA A 207 6.95 12.15 5.41
CA ALA A 207 6.59 11.56 4.13
C ALA A 207 5.26 10.79 4.23
N VAL A 208 5.10 9.95 5.25
CA VAL A 208 3.86 9.18 5.49
C VAL A 208 2.67 10.11 5.73
N VAL A 209 2.84 11.18 6.50
CA VAL A 209 1.81 12.22 6.71
C VAL A 209 1.34 12.79 5.36
N ARG A 210 2.27 13.15 4.49
CA ARG A 210 1.97 13.68 3.14
C ARG A 210 1.27 12.65 2.26
N ILE A 211 1.82 11.44 2.19
CA ILE A 211 1.30 10.35 1.34
C ILE A 211 -0.14 10.00 1.71
N LEU A 212 -0.45 9.88 3.00
CA LEU A 212 -1.76 9.48 3.51
C LEU A 212 -2.69 10.68 3.77
N GLY A 213 -2.24 11.92 3.55
CA GLY A 213 -3.05 13.12 3.76
C GLY A 213 -3.45 13.34 5.22
N TYR A 214 -2.56 13.05 6.18
CA TYR A 214 -2.74 13.52 7.54
C TYR A 214 -2.43 15.03 7.61
N ALA A 215 -3.14 15.75 8.46
CA ALA A 215 -2.96 17.21 8.59
C ALA A 215 -1.57 17.59 9.15
N SER A 216 -1.00 16.75 10.03
CA SER A 216 0.30 16.98 10.66
C SER A 216 0.89 15.68 11.24
N PRO A 217 2.20 15.66 11.59
CA PRO A 217 2.79 14.57 12.36
C PRO A 217 2.08 14.31 13.69
N SER A 218 1.65 15.36 14.39
CA SER A 218 0.87 15.26 15.63
C SER A 218 -0.49 14.62 15.42
N HIS A 219 -1.15 14.89 14.27
CA HIS A 219 -2.41 14.23 13.90
C HIS A 219 -2.22 12.73 13.67
N LEU A 220 -1.16 12.32 12.95
CA LEU A 220 -0.80 10.90 12.80
C LEU A 220 -0.51 10.25 14.18
N ALA A 221 0.28 10.91 15.02
CA ALA A 221 0.59 10.41 16.37
C ALA A 221 -0.66 10.24 17.25
N GLY A 222 -1.58 11.20 17.21
CA GLY A 222 -2.86 11.12 17.88
C GLY A 222 -3.74 9.97 17.35
N ALA A 223 -3.78 9.75 16.03
CA ALA A 223 -4.48 8.62 15.43
C ALA A 223 -3.87 7.28 15.86
N ALA A 224 -2.55 7.14 15.84
CA ALA A 224 -1.82 5.95 16.28
C ALA A 224 -2.13 5.59 17.74
N ARG A 225 -2.13 6.58 18.63
CA ARG A 225 -2.48 6.39 20.06
C ARG A 225 -3.92 5.95 20.24
N ARG A 226 -4.88 6.58 19.56
CA ARG A 226 -6.30 6.23 19.67
C ARG A 226 -6.62 4.83 19.13
N VAL A 227 -5.93 4.41 18.05
CA VAL A 227 -6.20 3.14 17.36
C VAL A 227 -5.44 1.99 18.01
N ALA A 228 -4.13 2.16 18.27
CA ALA A 228 -3.23 1.08 18.66
C ALA A 228 -2.56 1.31 20.02
N GLY A 229 -2.80 2.44 20.70
CA GLY A 229 -2.07 2.80 21.92
C GLY A 229 -0.56 2.92 21.66
N ALA A 230 -0.16 3.36 20.48
CA ALA A 230 1.21 3.33 20.00
C ALA A 230 1.66 4.69 19.45
N THR A 231 2.95 4.95 19.49
CA THR A 231 3.61 6.06 18.81
C THR A 231 3.83 5.72 17.32
N PRO A 232 4.10 6.70 16.43
CA PRO A 232 4.48 6.42 15.06
C PRO A 232 5.72 5.52 14.93
N HIS A 233 6.65 5.58 15.87
CA HIS A 233 7.82 4.69 15.88
C HIS A 233 7.40 3.24 16.17
N GLU A 234 6.57 3.01 17.17
CA GLU A 234 6.05 1.68 17.49
C GLU A 234 5.15 1.12 16.40
N LEU A 235 4.44 1.97 15.63
CA LEU A 235 3.68 1.51 14.45
C LEU A 235 4.58 0.83 13.41
N ARG A 236 5.83 1.27 13.24
CA ARG A 236 6.81 0.67 12.34
C ARG A 236 6.98 -0.83 12.63
N GLU A 237 7.13 -1.17 13.91
CA GLU A 237 7.36 -2.54 14.39
C GLU A 237 6.09 -3.38 14.34
N LEU A 238 4.95 -2.78 14.67
CA LEU A 238 3.65 -3.48 14.71
C LEU A 238 3.20 -3.97 13.33
N GLY A 239 3.42 -3.17 12.29
CA GLY A 239 2.83 -3.42 10.97
C GLY A 239 1.29 -3.48 10.99
N PRO A 240 0.65 -3.76 9.85
CA PRO A 240 -0.82 -3.78 9.75
C PRO A 240 -1.49 -4.78 10.70
N ARG A 241 -0.95 -5.99 10.83
CA ARG A 241 -1.48 -7.03 11.74
C ARG A 241 -1.40 -6.63 13.20
N GLY A 242 -0.25 -6.08 13.63
CA GLY A 242 -0.07 -5.63 15.01
C GLY A 242 -0.99 -4.48 15.38
N VAL A 243 -1.25 -3.56 14.44
CA VAL A 243 -2.24 -2.49 14.63
C VAL A 243 -3.64 -3.07 14.86
N LEU A 244 -4.07 -4.05 14.04
CA LEU A 244 -5.36 -4.72 14.22
C LEU A 244 -5.44 -5.40 15.60
N GLN A 245 -4.41 -6.14 16.00
CA GLN A 245 -4.36 -6.82 17.31
C GLN A 245 -4.45 -5.82 18.48
N ARG A 246 -3.71 -4.71 18.42
CA ARG A 246 -3.76 -3.65 19.44
C ARG A 246 -5.15 -2.99 19.51
N PHE A 247 -5.75 -2.72 18.36
CA PHE A 247 -7.11 -2.19 18.27
C PHE A 247 -8.13 -3.09 18.96
N LEU A 248 -8.05 -4.40 18.75
CA LEU A 248 -8.94 -5.38 19.37
C LEU A 248 -8.78 -5.45 20.89
N ARG A 249 -7.54 -5.42 21.41
CA ARG A 249 -7.24 -5.39 22.85
C ARG A 249 -7.79 -4.13 23.51
N GLY A 250 -7.72 -2.97 22.85
CA GLY A 250 -8.28 -1.71 23.36
C GLY A 250 -9.80 -1.73 23.50
N ARG A 251 -10.51 -2.52 22.70
CA ARG A 251 -11.97 -2.72 22.81
C ARG A 251 -12.38 -3.47 24.07
N THR A 252 -11.58 -4.43 24.52
CA THR A 252 -11.88 -5.23 25.73
C THR A 252 -11.76 -4.39 27.00
N ARG A 253 -10.88 -3.39 27.02
CA ARG A 253 -10.68 -2.51 28.18
C ARG A 253 -11.75 -1.42 28.36
N SER A 254 -12.49 -1.08 27.31
CA SER A 254 -13.55 -0.05 27.34
C SER A 254 -14.93 -0.61 27.73
N ARG A 255 -15.02 -1.85 28.17
CA ARG A 255 -16.25 -2.53 28.60
C ARG A 255 -16.23 -2.97 30.07
N VAL A 256 -15.27 -2.46 30.85
CA VAL A 256 -15.23 -2.62 32.33
C VAL A 256 -15.61 -1.30 32.99
#